data_71ae420e067544d5daa13e8b05eb940b
#
_entry.id   71ae420e067544d5daa13e8b05eb940b
#
_cell.length_a   1.000
_cell.length_b   1.000
_cell.length_c   1.000
_cell.angle_alpha   90.00
_cell.angle_beta   90.00
_cell.angle_gamma   90.00
#
_symmetry.space_group_name_H-M   'P 1'
#
loop_
_entity.id
_entity.type
_entity.pdbx_description
1 polymer ?
#
loop_
_entity_poly.entity_id
_entity_poly.type
_entity_poly.pdbx_seq_one_letter_code
_entity_poly.pdbx_strand_id
1 'polypeptide(L)'
;MVESEKVYDSYELDAHGLRVSIRIVEKGDFVPIYEVTMPGIGDATKILLISERQELLSLVPIDPTRIEDKEYLAELTNKYIEASEVIIDKYLPGTDKEVKKALIAYIINIMLGLGDLEAPLADDNLEEIAVNTSKEPVWVFHKKYGWCKTNLIIPSEEIIYDDAEQIGRRVGRQITNLAPLMDAELPDGSRVNATLYPISQKGNTITIRKFGKNPWTMPALIANGTISSYLAALTWLSIQNEVSMLISGGTASGKTSFLNAMSIFMPPNRRIISVEETRELTLPEFLHWIPMVTRQPNPEGKGEITLYNLMINALRQRPDIMLVGEIRTKSDAETLFEAIHTGHSVYGTVHADDTQDTIIRMTNPPIDVPKLMINAIGGIVTLFRHRRLGIRRVLEFGEINRNGDATVLYRWNSRQDTFMQIGEMARLADTIMLYGGYTRNELLDEIEEKKKILEWLVKNKVFDVDATGYVIANYYKDKNSVLEIVNKDVPYSSEMFKKV
;
A
#
# COMPACT_ATOMS: atom_id res chain seq x y z
N MET A 1 24.63 -31.25 18.99
CA MET A 1 23.23 -31.10 19.42
C MET A 1 22.50 -30.51 18.24
N VAL A 2 21.54 -31.21 17.65
CA VAL A 2 20.68 -30.64 16.61
C VAL A 2 19.78 -29.67 17.36
N GLU A 3 20.02 -28.35 17.18
CA GLU A 3 19.11 -27.35 17.71
C GLU A 3 17.73 -27.63 17.12
N SER A 4 16.72 -27.74 17.97
CA SER A 4 15.35 -28.00 17.56
C SER A 4 14.87 -26.83 16.74
N GLU A 5 14.73 -27.03 15.43
CA GLU A 5 14.13 -26.07 14.51
C GLU A 5 12.69 -25.76 15.00
N LYS A 6 12.42 -24.50 15.27
CA LYS A 6 11.08 -24.02 15.61
C LYS A 6 10.42 -23.43 14.40
N VAL A 7 9.34 -24.04 13.93
CA VAL A 7 8.54 -23.52 12.82
C VAL A 7 7.50 -22.54 13.37
N TYR A 8 7.53 -21.30 12.91
CA TYR A 8 6.55 -20.25 13.27
C TYR A 8 5.32 -20.30 12.38
N ASP A 9 5.52 -20.59 11.07
CA ASP A 9 4.46 -20.62 10.09
C ASP A 9 4.86 -21.46 8.88
N SER A 10 3.87 -22.00 8.15
CA SER A 10 4.11 -22.76 6.93
C SER A 10 2.86 -22.65 6.03
N TYR A 11 3.07 -22.29 4.77
CA TYR A 11 2.01 -22.15 3.77
C TYR A 11 2.54 -22.35 2.36
N GLU A 12 1.64 -22.49 1.41
CA GLU A 12 1.94 -22.62 -0.01
C GLU A 12 1.40 -21.41 -0.77
N LEU A 13 2.09 -21.05 -1.84
CA LEU A 13 1.67 -20.00 -2.78
C LEU A 13 1.94 -20.43 -4.22
N ASP A 14 1.29 -19.77 -5.14
CA ASP A 14 1.55 -19.90 -6.58
C ASP A 14 2.34 -18.68 -7.06
N ALA A 15 3.51 -18.92 -7.63
CA ALA A 15 4.35 -17.92 -8.26
C ALA A 15 4.30 -18.09 -9.78
N HIS A 16 3.25 -17.54 -10.40
CA HIS A 16 3.02 -17.59 -11.85
C HIS A 16 3.02 -19.03 -12.42
N GLY A 17 2.24 -19.93 -11.77
CA GLY A 17 2.12 -21.34 -12.16
C GLY A 17 3.19 -22.24 -11.53
N LEU A 18 4.10 -21.69 -10.74
CA LEU A 18 5.06 -22.44 -9.94
C LEU A 18 4.57 -22.54 -8.49
N ARG A 19 4.25 -23.75 -8.04
CA ARG A 19 3.91 -24.00 -6.64
C ARG A 19 5.14 -23.87 -5.76
N VAL A 20 5.06 -23.02 -4.75
CA VAL A 20 6.14 -22.72 -3.82
C VAL A 20 5.67 -22.96 -2.39
N SER A 21 6.47 -23.66 -1.60
CA SER A 21 6.25 -23.85 -0.17
C SER A 21 7.12 -22.88 0.61
N ILE A 22 6.49 -22.14 1.52
CA ILE A 22 7.13 -21.17 2.41
C ILE A 22 7.08 -21.70 3.85
N ARG A 23 8.22 -21.59 4.55
CA ARG A 23 8.32 -21.89 5.98
C ARG A 23 9.02 -20.74 6.69
N ILE A 24 8.47 -20.26 7.78
CA ILE A 24 9.11 -19.28 8.66
C ILE A 24 9.66 -20.03 9.86
N VAL A 25 10.99 -20.06 9.99
CA VAL A 25 11.67 -20.92 10.98
C VAL A 25 12.69 -20.13 11.81
N GLU A 26 12.98 -20.63 13.02
CA GLU A 26 14.10 -20.20 13.85
C GLU A 26 15.19 -21.27 13.77
N LYS A 27 16.38 -20.89 13.29
CA LYS A 27 17.54 -21.77 13.07
C LYS A 27 18.82 -21.18 13.67
N GLY A 28 18.77 -20.68 14.89
CA GLY A 28 19.97 -20.14 15.58
C GLY A 28 20.51 -18.83 14.99
N ASP A 29 19.81 -18.17 14.08
CA ASP A 29 20.10 -16.81 13.61
C ASP A 29 19.40 -15.77 14.50
N PHE A 30 19.85 -14.51 14.45
CA PHE A 30 19.26 -13.40 15.23
C PHE A 30 17.88 -12.96 14.69
N VAL A 31 17.51 -13.42 13.50
CA VAL A 31 16.23 -13.11 12.83
C VAL A 31 15.61 -14.41 12.31
N PRO A 32 14.27 -14.45 12.14
CA PRO A 32 13.61 -15.59 11.50
C PRO A 32 14.14 -15.82 10.08
N ILE A 33 14.11 -17.07 9.64
CA ILE A 33 14.47 -17.46 8.27
C ILE A 33 13.18 -17.72 7.49
N TYR A 34 13.04 -17.07 6.37
CA TYR A 34 11.98 -17.28 5.37
C TYR A 34 12.50 -18.26 4.32
N GLU A 35 12.14 -19.53 4.48
CA GLU A 35 12.57 -20.59 3.58
C GLU A 35 11.63 -20.74 2.40
N VAL A 36 12.20 -20.67 1.21
CA VAL A 36 11.50 -20.88 -0.07
C VAL A 36 11.89 -22.26 -0.59
N THR A 37 10.93 -23.12 -0.81
CA THR A 37 11.14 -24.44 -1.41
C THR A 37 10.26 -24.59 -2.65
N MET A 38 10.89 -24.96 -3.76
CA MET A 38 10.23 -25.23 -5.04
C MET A 38 10.20 -26.75 -5.24
N PRO A 39 9.06 -27.44 -5.00
CA PRO A 39 8.99 -28.90 -5.13
C PRO A 39 9.38 -29.36 -6.54
N GLY A 40 10.28 -30.35 -6.60
CA GLY A 40 10.76 -30.88 -7.87
C GLY A 40 11.88 -30.11 -8.55
N ILE A 41 12.31 -28.94 -8.01
CA ILE A 41 13.39 -28.12 -8.57
C ILE A 41 14.53 -28.01 -7.56
N GLY A 42 15.55 -28.83 -7.71
CA GLY A 42 16.77 -28.78 -6.89
C GLY A 42 17.79 -27.78 -7.44
N ASP A 43 18.82 -27.46 -6.62
CA ASP A 43 19.85 -26.46 -6.99
C ASP A 43 20.60 -26.82 -8.28
N ALA A 44 20.92 -28.11 -8.48
CA ALA A 44 21.56 -28.58 -9.71
C ALA A 44 20.67 -28.34 -10.94
N THR A 45 19.35 -28.56 -10.81
CA THR A 45 18.39 -28.30 -11.88
C THR A 45 18.29 -26.79 -12.18
N LYS A 46 18.30 -25.95 -11.16
CA LYS A 46 18.30 -24.48 -11.32
C LYS A 46 19.54 -24.01 -12.09
N ILE A 47 20.73 -24.49 -11.70
CA ILE A 47 21.99 -24.13 -12.38
C ILE A 47 21.94 -24.55 -13.86
N LEU A 48 21.47 -25.77 -14.13
CA LEU A 48 21.32 -26.24 -15.52
C LEU A 48 20.38 -25.31 -16.31
N LEU A 49 19.19 -24.99 -15.80
CA LEU A 49 18.22 -24.16 -16.51
C LEU A 49 18.72 -22.72 -16.73
N ILE A 50 19.46 -22.17 -15.77
CA ILE A 50 20.10 -20.86 -15.90
C ILE A 50 21.19 -20.90 -17.00
N SER A 51 21.99 -21.99 -17.09
CA SER A 51 23.04 -22.12 -18.14
C SER A 51 22.45 -22.19 -19.54
N GLU A 52 21.22 -22.72 -19.68
CA GLU A 52 20.55 -22.85 -20.98
C GLU A 52 19.76 -21.59 -21.41
N ARG A 53 19.83 -20.50 -20.61
CA ARG A 53 19.16 -19.23 -20.91
C ARG A 53 19.54 -18.68 -22.29
N GLN A 54 20.82 -18.80 -22.68
CA GLN A 54 21.29 -18.32 -24.00
C GLN A 54 20.72 -19.14 -25.16
N GLU A 55 20.58 -20.46 -25.00
CA GLU A 55 19.92 -21.31 -26.00
C GLU A 55 18.45 -20.91 -26.15
N LEU A 56 17.73 -20.68 -25.04
CA LEU A 56 16.34 -20.20 -25.07
C LEU A 56 16.19 -18.85 -25.79
N LEU A 57 17.07 -17.88 -25.50
CA LEU A 57 17.07 -16.57 -26.17
C LEU A 57 17.35 -16.67 -27.68
N SER A 58 18.15 -17.63 -28.08
CA SER A 58 18.43 -17.89 -29.51
C SER A 58 17.22 -18.50 -30.24
N LEU A 59 16.44 -19.33 -29.55
CA LEU A 59 15.21 -19.93 -30.08
C LEU A 59 14.04 -18.95 -30.13
N VAL A 60 13.92 -18.09 -29.09
CA VAL A 60 12.84 -17.15 -28.96
C VAL A 60 13.40 -15.77 -28.60
N PRO A 61 13.80 -14.98 -29.62
CA PRO A 61 14.32 -13.63 -29.38
C PRO A 61 13.23 -12.69 -28.86
N ILE A 62 13.60 -11.86 -27.90
CA ILE A 62 12.71 -10.84 -27.32
C ILE A 62 12.85 -9.55 -28.11
N ASP A 63 11.74 -8.95 -28.53
CA ASP A 63 11.71 -7.59 -29.05
C ASP A 63 11.50 -6.60 -27.88
N PRO A 64 12.54 -5.85 -27.46
CA PRO A 64 12.43 -4.97 -26.30
C PRO A 64 11.44 -3.81 -26.52
N THR A 65 11.10 -3.48 -27.76
CA THR A 65 10.20 -2.36 -28.08
C THR A 65 8.72 -2.71 -27.89
N ARG A 66 8.40 -4.00 -27.75
CA ARG A 66 7.02 -4.52 -27.64
C ARG A 66 6.72 -5.14 -26.28
N ILE A 67 7.62 -5.02 -25.31
CA ILE A 67 7.43 -5.63 -23.95
C ILE A 67 6.20 -5.07 -23.21
N GLU A 68 5.73 -3.85 -23.54
CA GLU A 68 4.52 -3.26 -22.95
C GLU A 68 3.22 -3.77 -23.61
N ASP A 69 3.31 -4.43 -24.76
CA ASP A 69 2.17 -4.98 -25.50
C ASP A 69 1.72 -6.32 -24.88
N LYS A 70 0.53 -6.32 -24.28
CA LYS A 70 -0.04 -7.51 -23.61
C LYS A 70 -0.26 -8.70 -24.57
N GLU A 71 -0.62 -8.43 -25.83
CA GLU A 71 -0.81 -9.50 -26.83
C GLU A 71 0.53 -10.12 -27.20
N TYR A 72 1.56 -9.27 -27.39
CA TYR A 72 2.91 -9.74 -27.64
C TYR A 72 3.47 -10.56 -26.48
N LEU A 73 3.28 -10.13 -25.23
CA LEU A 73 3.72 -10.88 -24.06
C LEU A 73 3.04 -12.25 -23.96
N ALA A 74 1.75 -12.33 -24.27
CA ALA A 74 1.04 -13.61 -24.28
C ALA A 74 1.56 -14.54 -25.38
N GLU A 75 1.81 -14.02 -26.59
CA GLU A 75 2.42 -14.78 -27.69
C GLU A 75 3.84 -15.24 -27.32
N LEU A 76 4.64 -14.35 -26.76
CA LEU A 76 6.02 -14.62 -26.32
C LEU A 76 6.04 -15.73 -25.25
N THR A 77 5.14 -15.65 -24.27
CA THR A 77 4.99 -16.66 -23.21
C THR A 77 4.72 -18.04 -23.82
N ASN A 78 3.80 -18.14 -24.78
CA ASN A 78 3.50 -19.42 -25.44
C ASN A 78 4.72 -19.97 -26.20
N LYS A 79 5.47 -19.14 -26.90
CA LYS A 79 6.72 -19.54 -27.57
C LYS A 79 7.77 -20.05 -26.58
N TYR A 80 7.89 -19.40 -25.42
CA TYR A 80 8.81 -19.87 -24.36
C TYR A 80 8.33 -21.19 -23.74
N ILE A 81 7.03 -21.43 -23.61
CA ILE A 81 6.51 -22.73 -23.16
C ILE A 81 6.95 -23.83 -24.12
N GLU A 82 6.73 -23.64 -25.44
CA GLU A 82 7.13 -24.61 -26.48
C GLU A 82 8.65 -24.85 -26.50
N ALA A 83 9.45 -23.79 -26.47
CA ALA A 83 10.91 -23.88 -26.44
C ALA A 83 11.40 -24.58 -25.15
N SER A 84 10.80 -24.28 -24.02
CA SER A 84 11.12 -24.91 -22.73
C SER A 84 10.85 -26.40 -22.73
N GLU A 85 9.77 -26.85 -23.35
CA GLU A 85 9.49 -28.30 -23.49
C GLU A 85 10.60 -29.01 -24.24
N VAL A 86 11.08 -28.42 -25.33
CA VAL A 86 12.20 -28.99 -26.13
C VAL A 86 13.49 -29.07 -25.30
N ILE A 87 13.83 -28.01 -24.56
CA ILE A 87 15.03 -27.97 -23.72
C ILE A 87 14.95 -28.99 -22.56
N ILE A 88 13.80 -29.07 -21.89
CA ILE A 88 13.62 -30.03 -20.79
C ILE A 88 13.74 -31.46 -21.33
N ASP A 89 13.11 -31.78 -22.45
CA ASP A 89 13.22 -33.12 -23.05
C ASP A 89 14.64 -33.48 -23.48
N LYS A 90 15.41 -32.48 -23.93
CA LYS A 90 16.83 -32.64 -24.33
C LYS A 90 17.74 -32.90 -23.13
N TYR A 91 17.63 -32.15 -22.05
CA TYR A 91 18.57 -32.19 -20.93
C TYR A 91 18.08 -33.01 -19.73
N LEU A 92 16.77 -33.19 -19.58
CA LEU A 92 16.13 -33.93 -18.47
C LEU A 92 15.11 -34.95 -19.03
N PRO A 93 15.56 -35.91 -19.86
CA PRO A 93 14.67 -36.88 -20.48
C PRO A 93 13.96 -37.76 -19.43
N GLY A 94 12.66 -38.01 -19.63
CA GLY A 94 11.90 -38.84 -18.72
C GLY A 94 11.36 -38.12 -17.47
N THR A 95 11.45 -36.81 -17.45
CA THR A 95 10.87 -35.99 -16.34
C THR A 95 9.35 -36.22 -16.24
N ASP A 96 8.88 -36.40 -15.02
CA ASP A 96 7.45 -36.51 -14.72
C ASP A 96 6.66 -35.27 -15.21
N LYS A 97 5.43 -35.48 -15.65
CA LYS A 97 4.61 -34.42 -16.26
C LYS A 97 4.37 -33.21 -15.33
N GLU A 98 4.17 -33.43 -14.04
CA GLU A 98 3.94 -32.34 -13.07
C GLU A 98 5.26 -31.60 -12.79
N VAL A 99 6.36 -32.31 -12.68
CA VAL A 99 7.69 -31.72 -12.55
C VAL A 99 8.03 -30.91 -13.81
N LYS A 100 7.72 -31.43 -15.02
CA LYS A 100 7.94 -30.71 -16.29
C LYS A 100 7.19 -29.39 -16.32
N LYS A 101 5.94 -29.34 -15.87
CA LYS A 101 5.18 -28.10 -15.76
C LYS A 101 5.84 -27.10 -14.80
N ALA A 102 6.33 -27.55 -13.65
CA ALA A 102 7.02 -26.69 -12.71
C ALA A 102 8.34 -26.13 -13.28
N LEU A 103 9.10 -26.95 -14.04
CA LEU A 103 10.31 -26.50 -14.71
C LEU A 103 10.02 -25.47 -15.81
N ILE A 104 8.94 -25.65 -16.59
CA ILE A 104 8.51 -24.66 -17.57
C ILE A 104 8.14 -23.35 -16.91
N ALA A 105 7.33 -23.38 -15.83
CA ALA A 105 6.98 -22.17 -15.08
C ALA A 105 8.23 -21.47 -14.52
N TYR A 106 9.20 -22.23 -13.99
CA TYR A 106 10.47 -21.68 -13.52
C TYR A 106 11.28 -21.03 -14.64
N ILE A 107 11.37 -21.65 -15.82
CA ILE A 107 12.03 -21.06 -16.98
C ILE A 107 11.35 -19.74 -17.38
N ILE A 108 10.03 -19.69 -17.41
CA ILE A 108 9.29 -18.47 -17.72
C ILE A 108 9.60 -17.36 -16.70
N ASN A 109 9.67 -17.70 -15.42
CA ASN A 109 10.06 -16.76 -14.36
C ASN A 109 11.49 -16.24 -14.55
N ILE A 110 12.43 -17.05 -15.05
CA ILE A 110 13.80 -16.60 -15.38
C ILE A 110 13.82 -15.72 -16.64
N MET A 111 13.03 -16.06 -17.66
CA MET A 111 13.09 -15.40 -18.97
C MET A 111 12.28 -14.10 -19.00
N LEU A 112 11.11 -14.10 -18.42
CA LEU A 112 10.16 -12.98 -18.45
C LEU A 112 9.93 -12.33 -17.09
N GLY A 113 10.37 -12.94 -16.00
CA GLY A 113 10.27 -12.46 -14.61
C GLY A 113 11.63 -12.05 -14.02
N LEU A 114 11.69 -12.05 -12.70
CA LEU A 114 12.89 -11.79 -11.90
C LEU A 114 13.43 -13.09 -11.26
N GLY A 115 13.25 -14.23 -11.92
CA GLY A 115 13.79 -15.52 -11.50
C GLY A 115 13.32 -15.95 -10.11
N ASP A 116 14.28 -16.23 -9.21
CA ASP A 116 13.98 -16.67 -7.85
C ASP A 116 13.24 -15.61 -6.99
N LEU A 117 13.27 -14.33 -7.39
CA LEU A 117 12.53 -13.25 -6.72
C LEU A 117 11.02 -13.30 -6.99
N GLU A 118 10.55 -14.05 -7.99
CA GLU A 118 9.12 -14.19 -8.28
C GLU A 118 8.36 -14.85 -7.12
N ALA A 119 8.99 -15.78 -6.39
CA ALA A 119 8.37 -16.40 -5.22
C ALA A 119 8.05 -15.39 -4.10
N PRO A 120 9.01 -14.58 -3.59
CA PRO A 120 8.69 -13.54 -2.63
C PRO A 120 7.83 -12.41 -3.23
N LEU A 121 7.91 -12.14 -4.54
CA LEU A 121 7.02 -11.17 -5.21
C LEU A 121 5.56 -11.63 -5.20
N ALA A 122 5.31 -12.93 -5.33
CA ALA A 122 3.96 -13.49 -5.30
C ALA A 122 3.37 -13.57 -3.87
N ASP A 123 4.18 -13.52 -2.81
CA ASP A 123 3.71 -13.65 -1.42
C ASP A 123 3.10 -12.36 -0.87
N ASP A 124 1.78 -12.32 -0.75
CA ASP A 124 1.04 -11.16 -0.20
C ASP A 124 1.30 -10.91 1.30
N ASN A 125 1.99 -11.82 2.02
CA ASN A 125 2.42 -11.59 3.40
C ASN A 125 3.69 -10.73 3.51
N LEU A 126 4.37 -10.44 2.40
CA LEU A 126 5.56 -9.61 2.38
C LEU A 126 5.22 -8.15 2.02
N GLU A 127 5.88 -7.21 2.69
CA GLU A 127 5.84 -5.78 2.40
C GLU A 127 7.05 -5.31 1.56
N GLU A 128 8.22 -5.95 1.78
CA GLU A 128 9.46 -5.53 1.14
C GLU A 128 10.39 -6.71 0.84
N ILE A 129 11.12 -6.62 -0.26
CA ILE A 129 12.16 -7.56 -0.68
C ILE A 129 13.44 -6.75 -0.91
N ALA A 130 14.55 -7.17 -0.31
CA ALA A 130 15.82 -6.47 -0.41
C ALA A 130 16.95 -7.42 -0.83
N VAL A 131 17.48 -7.16 -2.02
CA VAL A 131 18.72 -7.75 -2.52
C VAL A 131 19.83 -6.75 -2.23
N ASN A 132 20.79 -7.11 -1.36
CA ASN A 132 21.85 -6.20 -0.95
C ASN A 132 23.18 -6.45 -1.69
N THR A 133 23.40 -7.66 -2.15
CA THR A 133 24.59 -8.13 -2.90
C THR A 133 24.39 -9.59 -3.28
N SER A 134 25.16 -10.09 -4.24
CA SER A 134 25.21 -11.52 -4.58
C SER A 134 25.87 -12.42 -3.52
N LYS A 135 26.51 -11.83 -2.51
CA LYS A 135 27.27 -12.55 -1.45
C LYS A 135 26.44 -12.81 -0.19
N GLU A 136 25.26 -12.23 -0.08
CA GLU A 136 24.39 -12.36 1.08
C GLU A 136 23.01 -12.88 0.63
N PRO A 137 22.27 -13.59 1.50
CA PRO A 137 20.89 -13.95 1.20
C PRO A 137 20.01 -12.73 0.93
N VAL A 138 19.00 -12.93 0.11
CA VAL A 138 17.90 -11.96 -0.05
C VAL A 138 17.20 -11.78 1.30
N TRP A 139 16.82 -10.56 1.64
CA TRP A 139 16.03 -10.25 2.82
C TRP A 139 14.60 -9.93 2.44
N VAL A 140 13.66 -10.29 3.31
CA VAL A 140 12.24 -9.96 3.13
C VAL A 140 11.67 -9.36 4.42
N PHE A 141 10.76 -8.40 4.28
CA PHE A 141 10.00 -7.87 5.41
C PHE A 141 8.61 -8.50 5.42
N HIS A 142 8.41 -9.40 6.38
CA HIS A 142 7.13 -10.10 6.56
C HIS A 142 6.20 -9.31 7.49
N LYS A 143 4.93 -9.16 7.12
CA LYS A 143 3.92 -8.36 7.86
C LYS A 143 3.83 -8.73 9.34
N LYS A 144 3.97 -10.02 9.67
CA LYS A 144 3.83 -10.55 11.04
C LYS A 144 5.18 -10.70 11.76
N TYR A 145 6.24 -11.07 11.05
CA TYR A 145 7.53 -11.45 11.65
C TYR A 145 8.63 -10.40 11.48
N GLY A 146 8.38 -9.33 10.73
CA GLY A 146 9.36 -8.28 10.44
C GLY A 146 10.44 -8.77 9.46
N TRP A 147 11.66 -8.26 9.59
CA TRP A 147 12.77 -8.67 8.75
C TRP A 147 13.16 -10.14 8.95
N CYS A 148 13.18 -10.89 7.86
CA CYS A 148 13.62 -12.28 7.79
C CYS A 148 14.73 -12.40 6.75
N LYS A 149 15.70 -13.26 7.00
CA LYS A 149 16.62 -13.74 5.96
C LYS A 149 15.92 -14.82 5.13
N THR A 150 16.29 -14.95 3.88
CA THR A 150 15.82 -16.07 3.05
C THR A 150 16.93 -17.10 2.83
N ASN A 151 16.60 -18.23 2.23
CA ASN A 151 17.58 -19.16 1.65
C ASN A 151 17.89 -18.85 0.17
N LEU A 152 17.39 -17.74 -0.37
CA LEU A 152 17.64 -17.30 -1.75
C LEU A 152 18.92 -16.48 -1.80
N ILE A 153 19.82 -16.82 -2.74
CA ILE A 153 21.06 -16.09 -3.02
C ILE A 153 21.10 -15.83 -4.53
N ILE A 154 21.22 -14.57 -4.94
CA ILE A 154 21.40 -14.25 -6.34
C ILE A 154 22.84 -14.60 -6.75
N PRO A 155 23.07 -15.42 -7.78
CA PRO A 155 24.37 -16.04 -8.03
C PRO A 155 25.52 -15.07 -8.36
N SER A 156 25.22 -13.89 -8.92
CA SER A 156 26.25 -12.92 -9.29
C SER A 156 25.74 -11.48 -9.29
N GLU A 157 26.67 -10.53 -9.18
CA GLU A 157 26.38 -9.09 -9.31
C GLU A 157 25.85 -8.73 -10.72
N GLU A 158 26.23 -9.50 -11.73
CA GLU A 158 25.76 -9.33 -13.11
C GLU A 158 24.27 -9.62 -13.22
N ILE A 159 23.78 -10.68 -12.56
CA ILE A 159 22.34 -11.00 -12.53
C ILE A 159 21.57 -9.89 -11.81
N ILE A 160 22.07 -9.35 -10.69
CA ILE A 160 21.42 -8.22 -10.01
C ILE A 160 21.37 -6.98 -10.93
N TYR A 161 22.43 -6.74 -11.68
CA TYR A 161 22.47 -5.65 -12.67
C TYR A 161 21.43 -5.88 -13.78
N ASP A 162 21.39 -7.09 -14.37
CA ASP A 162 20.44 -7.46 -15.41
C ASP A 162 18.98 -7.32 -14.94
N ASP A 163 18.69 -7.76 -13.71
CA ASP A 163 17.37 -7.62 -13.10
C ASP A 163 16.99 -6.14 -12.93
N ALA A 164 17.91 -5.32 -12.44
CA ALA A 164 17.70 -3.87 -12.31
C ALA A 164 17.46 -3.21 -13.69
N GLU A 165 18.24 -3.59 -14.71
CA GLU A 165 18.07 -3.10 -16.08
C GLU A 165 16.74 -3.58 -16.68
N GLN A 166 16.36 -4.83 -16.45
CA GLN A 166 15.09 -5.38 -16.90
C GLN A 166 13.89 -4.64 -16.27
N ILE A 167 13.96 -4.36 -14.96
CA ILE A 167 12.96 -3.53 -14.27
C ILE A 167 12.88 -2.15 -14.91
N GLY A 168 14.05 -1.51 -15.11
CA GLY A 168 14.12 -0.19 -15.72
C GLY A 168 13.48 -0.14 -17.11
N ARG A 169 13.80 -1.11 -17.97
CA ARG A 169 13.20 -1.22 -19.30
C ARG A 169 11.68 -1.32 -19.29
N ARG A 170 11.11 -2.09 -18.35
CA ARG A 170 9.63 -2.24 -18.22
C ARG A 170 8.89 -0.95 -17.89
N VAL A 171 9.58 0.01 -17.29
CA VAL A 171 8.98 1.27 -16.82
C VAL A 171 9.55 2.50 -17.54
N GLY A 172 10.25 2.28 -18.68
CA GLY A 172 10.84 3.37 -19.46
C GLY A 172 11.97 4.11 -18.73
N ARG A 173 12.66 3.45 -17.78
CA ARG A 173 13.81 3.97 -17.04
C ARG A 173 15.09 3.29 -17.50
N GLN A 174 16.22 3.96 -17.29
CA GLN A 174 17.54 3.39 -17.54
C GLN A 174 18.34 3.42 -16.24
N ILE A 175 19.07 2.32 -15.98
CA ILE A 175 20.09 2.26 -14.95
C ILE A 175 21.39 1.83 -15.63
N THR A 176 22.45 2.57 -15.40
CA THR A 176 23.78 2.35 -16.01
C THR A 176 24.87 2.78 -15.04
N ASN A 177 26.12 2.44 -15.32
CA ASN A 177 27.25 2.90 -14.52
C ASN A 177 27.39 4.44 -14.46
N LEU A 178 26.85 5.17 -15.46
CA LEU A 178 26.82 6.64 -15.47
C LEU A 178 25.60 7.20 -14.71
N ALA A 179 24.51 6.45 -14.63
CA ALA A 179 23.31 6.78 -13.88
C ALA A 179 22.97 5.57 -12.96
N PRO A 180 23.73 5.38 -11.87
CA PRO A 180 23.69 4.16 -11.07
C PRO A 180 22.56 4.09 -10.06
N LEU A 181 21.64 5.05 -10.05
CA LEU A 181 20.49 5.12 -9.18
C LEU A 181 19.21 5.04 -10.01
N MET A 182 18.29 4.18 -9.60
CA MET A 182 16.98 4.07 -10.21
C MET A 182 15.89 4.02 -9.16
N ASP A 183 14.91 4.91 -9.28
CA ASP A 183 13.61 4.81 -8.65
C ASP A 183 12.56 4.53 -9.73
N ALA A 184 11.77 3.48 -9.53
CA ALA A 184 10.80 3.01 -10.51
C ALA A 184 9.52 2.51 -9.82
N GLU A 185 8.42 2.54 -10.56
CA GLU A 185 7.16 1.93 -10.16
C GLU A 185 6.78 0.85 -11.18
N LEU A 186 6.57 -0.36 -10.68
CA LEU A 186 6.16 -1.50 -11.50
C LEU A 186 4.67 -1.36 -11.90
N PRO A 187 4.22 -2.08 -12.95
CA PRO A 187 2.82 -2.03 -13.40
C PRO A 187 1.80 -2.45 -12.33
N ASP A 188 2.22 -3.23 -11.34
CA ASP A 188 1.40 -3.63 -10.18
C ASP A 188 1.34 -2.57 -9.07
N GLY A 189 2.05 -1.45 -9.23
CA GLY A 189 2.16 -0.37 -8.24
C GLY A 189 3.29 -0.55 -7.22
N SER A 190 4.07 -1.64 -7.29
CA SER A 190 5.22 -1.85 -6.41
C SER A 190 6.34 -0.86 -6.73
N ARG A 191 6.99 -0.32 -5.70
CA ARG A 191 8.16 0.59 -5.84
C ARG A 191 9.45 -0.20 -5.88
N VAL A 192 10.34 0.17 -6.78
CA VAL A 192 11.67 -0.41 -6.88
C VAL A 192 12.72 0.68 -6.79
N ASN A 193 13.66 0.51 -5.87
CA ASN A 193 14.90 1.28 -5.85
C ASN A 193 16.06 0.35 -6.19
N ALA A 194 16.90 0.75 -7.12
CA ALA A 194 18.13 0.03 -7.44
C ALA A 194 19.34 0.96 -7.38
N THR A 195 20.44 0.45 -6.85
CA THR A 195 21.71 1.18 -6.76
C THR A 195 22.87 0.29 -7.20
N LEU A 196 23.65 0.76 -8.17
CA LEU A 196 24.78 0.00 -8.69
C LEU A 196 26.09 0.29 -7.93
N TYR A 197 27.01 -0.68 -7.98
CA TYR A 197 28.39 -0.48 -7.60
C TYR A 197 29.04 0.59 -8.54
N PRO A 198 29.92 1.48 -8.05
CA PRO A 198 30.50 1.54 -6.68
C PRO A 198 29.70 2.41 -5.70
N ILE A 199 28.52 2.93 -6.06
CA ILE A 199 27.73 3.75 -5.15
C ILE A 199 27.27 2.90 -3.96
N SER A 200 26.72 1.72 -4.23
CA SER A 200 26.58 0.68 -3.23
C SER A 200 27.88 -0.12 -3.11
N GLN A 201 28.61 0.07 -2.01
CA GLN A 201 29.98 -0.43 -1.87
C GLN A 201 30.10 -1.94 -1.68
N LYS A 202 29.05 -2.63 -1.28
CA LYS A 202 29.04 -4.10 -1.09
C LYS A 202 28.72 -4.88 -2.38
N GLY A 203 28.07 -4.24 -3.33
CA GLY A 203 27.57 -4.82 -4.57
C GLY A 203 26.36 -4.05 -5.08
N ASN A 204 25.72 -4.55 -6.12
CA ASN A 204 24.48 -4.00 -6.65
C ASN A 204 23.32 -4.29 -5.70
N THR A 205 22.38 -3.36 -5.57
CA THR A 205 21.20 -3.53 -4.70
C THR A 205 19.91 -3.35 -5.47
N ILE A 206 18.89 -4.11 -5.08
CA ILE A 206 17.50 -3.92 -5.51
C ILE A 206 16.62 -4.02 -4.27
N THR A 207 15.82 -2.99 -4.01
CA THR A 207 14.81 -3.00 -2.97
C THR A 207 13.44 -2.84 -3.61
N ILE A 208 12.55 -3.79 -3.39
CA ILE A 208 11.18 -3.78 -3.92
C ILE A 208 10.21 -3.65 -2.75
N ARG A 209 9.54 -2.50 -2.67
CA ARG A 209 8.43 -2.29 -1.74
C ARG A 209 7.13 -2.63 -2.44
N LYS A 210 6.52 -3.73 -2.03
CA LYS A 210 5.33 -4.28 -2.68
C LYS A 210 4.11 -3.38 -2.51
N PHE A 211 3.34 -3.24 -3.58
CA PHE A 211 2.02 -2.65 -3.51
C PHE A 211 1.07 -3.60 -2.75
N GLY A 212 0.39 -3.07 -1.74
CA GLY A 212 -0.54 -3.87 -0.94
C GLY A 212 -1.83 -4.16 -1.71
N LYS A 213 -1.98 -5.37 -2.23
CA LYS A 213 -3.21 -5.81 -2.93
C LYS A 213 -4.46 -5.75 -2.04
N ASN A 214 -4.28 -5.96 -0.73
CA ASN A 214 -5.35 -5.93 0.27
C ASN A 214 -5.13 -4.74 1.22
N PRO A 215 -5.60 -3.54 0.88
CA PRO A 215 -5.43 -2.38 1.73
C PRO A 215 -6.24 -2.52 3.03
N TRP A 216 -5.74 -1.89 4.10
CA TRP A 216 -6.45 -1.82 5.37
C TRP A 216 -7.75 -1.05 5.20
N THR A 217 -8.85 -1.65 5.70
CA THR A 217 -10.16 -0.99 5.79
C THR A 217 -10.41 -0.51 7.22
N MET A 218 -11.35 0.40 7.41
CA MET A 218 -11.66 0.90 8.74
C MET A 218 -12.13 -0.20 9.71
N PRO A 219 -13.00 -1.16 9.33
CA PRO A 219 -13.30 -2.31 10.19
C PRO A 219 -12.07 -3.14 10.57
N ALA A 220 -11.11 -3.33 9.66
CA ALA A 220 -9.86 -4.03 9.96
C ALA A 220 -8.98 -3.25 10.94
N LEU A 221 -8.90 -1.91 10.82
CA LEU A 221 -8.17 -1.04 11.76
C LEU A 221 -8.83 -1.05 13.16
N ILE A 222 -10.15 -1.12 13.24
CA ILE A 222 -10.87 -1.27 14.52
C ILE A 222 -10.56 -2.63 15.13
N ALA A 223 -10.68 -3.71 14.37
CA ALA A 223 -10.41 -5.07 14.84
C ALA A 223 -8.98 -5.25 15.34
N ASN A 224 -8.01 -4.55 14.74
CA ASN A 224 -6.60 -4.54 15.16
C ASN A 224 -6.32 -3.57 16.33
N GLY A 225 -7.31 -2.82 16.80
CA GLY A 225 -7.17 -1.84 17.88
C GLY A 225 -6.44 -0.55 17.47
N THR A 226 -6.21 -0.31 16.17
CA THR A 226 -5.56 0.92 15.69
C THR A 226 -6.38 2.16 16.02
N ILE A 227 -7.70 2.05 15.96
CA ILE A 227 -8.67 3.11 16.27
C ILE A 227 -9.89 2.50 16.99
N SER A 228 -10.56 3.26 17.85
CA SER A 228 -11.85 2.83 18.42
C SER A 228 -12.99 2.98 17.41
N SER A 229 -14.05 2.17 17.56
CA SER A 229 -15.27 2.28 16.75
C SER A 229 -15.92 3.66 16.84
N TYR A 230 -15.83 4.32 17.99
CA TYR A 230 -16.33 5.69 18.19
C TYR A 230 -15.54 6.71 17.35
N LEU A 231 -14.20 6.69 17.40
CA LEU A 231 -13.37 7.62 16.62
C LEU A 231 -13.47 7.36 15.11
N ALA A 232 -13.64 6.11 14.72
CA ALA A 232 -13.90 5.75 13.33
C ALA A 232 -15.27 6.27 12.86
N ALA A 233 -16.30 6.17 13.70
CA ALA A 233 -17.63 6.74 13.44
C ALA A 233 -17.60 8.28 13.35
N LEU A 234 -16.84 8.94 14.23
CA LEU A 234 -16.61 10.39 14.16
C LEU A 234 -15.87 10.79 12.87
N THR A 235 -14.87 10.00 12.45
CA THR A 235 -14.19 10.21 11.15
C THR A 235 -15.17 10.07 9.99
N TRP A 236 -16.02 9.05 10.00
CA TRP A 236 -17.06 8.86 8.98
C TRP A 236 -18.03 10.06 8.93
N LEU A 237 -18.54 10.47 10.10
CA LEU A 237 -19.47 11.61 10.17
C LEU A 237 -18.81 12.92 9.71
N SER A 238 -17.51 13.10 10.00
CA SER A 238 -16.73 14.24 9.53
C SER A 238 -16.63 14.26 8.00
N ILE A 239 -16.34 13.12 7.37
CA ILE A 239 -16.27 12.98 5.90
C ILE A 239 -17.64 13.22 5.27
N GLN A 240 -18.70 12.65 5.83
CA GLN A 240 -20.07 12.83 5.36
C GLN A 240 -20.47 14.31 5.32
N ASN A 241 -19.96 15.11 6.27
CA ASN A 241 -20.24 16.54 6.38
C ASN A 241 -19.08 17.41 5.87
N GLU A 242 -18.31 16.90 4.92
CA GLU A 242 -17.31 17.64 4.14
C GLU A 242 -16.21 18.32 4.99
N VAL A 243 -15.94 17.82 6.20
CA VAL A 243 -14.89 18.34 7.05
C VAL A 243 -13.53 17.91 6.52
N SER A 244 -12.72 18.84 6.07
CA SER A 244 -11.33 18.56 5.66
C SER A 244 -10.48 18.16 6.86
N MET A 245 -9.61 17.14 6.68
CA MET A 245 -8.80 16.58 7.76
C MET A 245 -7.36 16.31 7.33
N LEU A 246 -6.42 16.44 8.26
CA LEU A 246 -5.04 16.00 8.10
C LEU A 246 -4.78 14.72 8.89
N ILE A 247 -4.01 13.84 8.27
CA ILE A 247 -3.52 12.61 8.89
C ILE A 247 -2.01 12.79 9.11
N SER A 248 -1.58 12.83 10.37
CA SER A 248 -0.17 12.97 10.72
C SER A 248 0.41 11.70 11.35
N GLY A 249 1.71 11.66 11.47
CA GLY A 249 2.44 10.55 12.10
C GLY A 249 3.85 10.39 11.53
N GLY A 250 4.70 9.74 12.29
CA GLY A 250 6.07 9.42 11.90
C GLY A 250 6.16 8.43 10.73
N THR A 251 7.39 8.08 10.35
CA THR A 251 7.64 7.10 9.26
C THR A 251 7.06 5.73 9.61
N ALA A 252 6.37 5.13 8.65
CA ALA A 252 5.72 3.82 8.76
C ALA A 252 4.68 3.71 9.90
N SER A 253 4.11 4.84 10.35
CA SER A 253 3.02 4.86 11.34
C SER A 253 1.66 4.41 10.76
N GLY A 254 1.51 4.37 9.43
CA GLY A 254 0.30 3.97 8.74
C GLY A 254 -0.58 5.12 8.25
N LYS A 255 -0.02 6.31 8.01
CA LYS A 255 -0.75 7.50 7.51
C LYS A 255 -1.54 7.20 6.23
N THR A 256 -0.85 6.70 5.20
CA THR A 256 -1.49 6.38 3.92
C THR A 256 -2.51 5.25 4.06
N SER A 257 -2.20 4.24 4.88
CA SER A 257 -3.16 3.16 5.18
C SER A 257 -4.41 3.68 5.88
N PHE A 258 -4.27 4.67 6.77
CA PHE A 258 -5.41 5.31 7.43
C PHE A 258 -6.20 6.20 6.45
N LEU A 259 -5.51 6.98 5.62
CA LEU A 259 -6.13 7.78 4.56
C LEU A 259 -6.92 6.88 3.60
N ASN A 260 -6.37 5.72 3.24
CA ASN A 260 -7.06 4.72 2.43
C ASN A 260 -8.30 4.16 3.14
N ALA A 261 -8.14 3.75 4.42
CA ALA A 261 -9.25 3.19 5.20
C ALA A 261 -10.40 4.17 5.42
N MET A 262 -10.12 5.46 5.61
CA MET A 262 -11.15 6.47 5.78
C MET A 262 -11.82 6.86 4.45
N SER A 263 -11.16 6.71 3.31
CA SER A 263 -11.73 7.07 2.01
C SER A 263 -12.93 6.19 1.62
N ILE A 264 -13.09 5.01 2.22
CA ILE A 264 -14.28 4.16 2.05
C ILE A 264 -15.56 4.86 2.54
N PHE A 265 -15.44 5.82 3.45
CA PHE A 265 -16.58 6.60 3.98
C PHE A 265 -17.07 7.69 3.02
N MET A 266 -16.42 7.90 1.89
CA MET A 266 -16.83 8.94 0.94
C MET A 266 -18.16 8.61 0.27
N PRO A 267 -19.08 9.58 0.16
CA PRO A 267 -20.35 9.36 -0.50
C PRO A 267 -20.17 8.97 -1.97
N PRO A 268 -20.91 7.97 -2.49
CA PRO A 268 -20.71 7.44 -3.83
C PRO A 268 -21.07 8.39 -4.97
N ASN A 269 -21.79 9.49 -4.67
CA ASN A 269 -22.16 10.53 -5.64
C ASN A 269 -21.10 11.65 -5.74
N ARG A 270 -19.95 11.51 -5.09
CA ARG A 270 -18.87 12.50 -5.13
C ARG A 270 -17.79 12.13 -6.13
N ARG A 271 -17.24 13.14 -6.81
CA ARG A 271 -16.06 12.98 -7.65
C ARG A 271 -14.81 13.12 -6.82
N ILE A 272 -14.01 12.06 -6.74
CA ILE A 272 -12.81 11.95 -5.94
C ILE A 272 -11.59 11.99 -6.86
N ILE A 273 -10.62 12.85 -6.54
CA ILE A 273 -9.33 12.87 -7.21
C ILE A 273 -8.24 12.65 -6.17
N SER A 274 -7.41 11.62 -6.36
CA SER A 274 -6.21 11.45 -5.56
C SER A 274 -4.97 11.91 -6.31
N VAL A 275 -4.06 12.55 -5.59
CA VAL A 275 -2.75 12.99 -6.08
C VAL A 275 -1.67 12.44 -5.16
N GLU A 276 -0.79 11.61 -5.71
CA GLU A 276 0.20 10.85 -4.95
C GLU A 276 1.57 10.90 -5.64
N GLU A 277 2.64 10.77 -4.88
CA GLU A 277 3.98 10.57 -5.48
C GLU A 277 4.09 9.19 -6.12
N THR A 278 3.53 8.19 -5.47
CA THR A 278 3.35 6.83 -5.98
C THR A 278 2.00 6.35 -5.53
N ARG A 279 1.33 5.57 -6.35
CA ARG A 279 0.02 5.04 -6.04
C ARG A 279 0.07 4.10 -4.84
N GLU A 280 -0.57 4.50 -3.74
CA GLU A 280 -0.74 3.69 -2.54
C GLU A 280 -2.24 3.49 -2.20
N LEU A 281 -3.09 4.40 -2.68
CA LEU A 281 -4.53 4.35 -2.43
C LEU A 281 -5.24 3.34 -3.35
N THR A 282 -6.22 2.66 -2.78
CA THR A 282 -7.15 1.76 -3.48
C THR A 282 -8.54 1.97 -2.91
N LEU A 283 -9.42 2.57 -3.70
CA LEU A 283 -10.80 2.85 -3.33
C LEU A 283 -11.73 1.79 -3.94
N PRO A 284 -12.95 1.60 -3.38
CA PRO A 284 -13.97 0.74 -3.98
C PRO A 284 -14.21 1.06 -5.46
N GLU A 285 -14.32 0.03 -6.30
CA GLU A 285 -14.40 0.16 -7.76
C GLU A 285 -15.60 0.99 -8.25
N PHE A 286 -16.69 1.05 -7.48
CA PHE A 286 -17.88 1.80 -7.86
C PHE A 286 -17.79 3.31 -7.60
N LEU A 287 -16.78 3.80 -6.88
CA LEU A 287 -16.59 5.22 -6.64
C LEU A 287 -16.09 5.94 -7.90
N HIS A 288 -16.59 7.15 -8.12
CA HIS A 288 -16.12 8.01 -9.21
C HIS A 288 -14.74 8.59 -8.83
N TRP A 289 -13.70 7.78 -8.94
CA TRP A 289 -12.35 8.08 -8.52
C TRP A 289 -11.35 8.16 -9.68
N ILE A 290 -10.49 9.18 -9.64
CA ILE A 290 -9.38 9.39 -10.59
C ILE A 290 -8.08 9.44 -9.79
N PRO A 291 -7.25 8.39 -9.84
CA PRO A 291 -5.91 8.41 -9.29
C PRO A 291 -4.93 9.11 -10.24
N MET A 292 -4.13 10.04 -9.71
CA MET A 292 -3.04 10.68 -10.42
C MET A 292 -1.74 10.55 -9.63
N VAL A 293 -0.65 10.23 -10.34
CA VAL A 293 0.68 10.07 -9.74
C VAL A 293 1.68 11.02 -10.38
N THR A 294 2.69 11.43 -9.61
CA THR A 294 3.79 12.25 -10.11
C THR A 294 4.62 11.50 -11.14
N ARG A 295 5.39 12.23 -11.91
CA ARG A 295 6.37 11.65 -12.82
C ARG A 295 7.71 12.33 -12.62
N GLN A 296 8.73 11.54 -12.29
CA GLN A 296 10.10 12.02 -12.21
C GLN A 296 10.60 12.48 -13.59
N PRO A 297 11.50 13.46 -13.67
CA PRO A 297 12.09 13.87 -14.93
C PRO A 297 12.89 12.72 -15.58
N ASN A 298 13.01 12.76 -16.91
CA ASN A 298 13.90 11.86 -17.63
C ASN A 298 15.38 12.25 -17.37
N PRO A 299 16.38 11.46 -17.85
CA PRO A 299 17.80 11.78 -17.68
C PRO A 299 18.21 13.16 -18.23
N GLU A 300 17.44 13.72 -19.17
CA GLU A 300 17.66 15.06 -19.70
C GLU A 300 17.00 16.17 -18.86
N GLY A 301 16.37 15.83 -17.72
CA GLY A 301 15.66 16.77 -16.86
C GLY A 301 14.30 17.22 -17.38
N LYS A 302 13.72 16.52 -18.37
CA LYS A 302 12.44 16.90 -18.99
C LYS A 302 11.31 15.98 -18.56
N GLY A 303 10.07 16.49 -18.66
CA GLY A 303 8.85 15.71 -18.48
C GLY A 303 8.49 15.47 -17.02
N GLU A 304 9.07 16.20 -16.07
CA GLU A 304 8.67 16.16 -14.65
C GLU A 304 7.23 16.61 -14.49
N ILE A 305 6.48 15.89 -13.64
CA ILE A 305 5.15 16.28 -13.16
C ILE A 305 5.19 16.16 -11.64
N THR A 306 5.17 17.30 -10.97
CA THR A 306 5.21 17.38 -9.50
C THR A 306 3.81 17.19 -8.88
N LEU A 307 3.76 16.96 -7.57
CA LEU A 307 2.50 16.92 -6.81
C LEU A 307 1.72 18.24 -6.98
N TYR A 308 2.41 19.36 -6.91
CA TYR A 308 1.84 20.68 -7.17
C TYR A 308 1.15 20.78 -8.55
N ASN A 309 1.81 20.30 -9.63
CA ASN A 309 1.21 20.29 -10.96
C ASN A 309 -0.08 19.48 -11.01
N LEU A 310 -0.10 18.32 -10.34
CA LEU A 310 -1.27 17.46 -10.27
C LEU A 310 -2.41 18.10 -9.49
N MET A 311 -2.12 18.75 -8.35
CA MET A 311 -3.11 19.44 -7.56
C MET A 311 -3.79 20.59 -8.34
N ILE A 312 -3.00 21.42 -9.02
CA ILE A 312 -3.53 22.50 -9.90
C ILE A 312 -4.38 21.90 -11.03
N ASN A 313 -3.95 20.79 -11.62
CA ASN A 313 -4.72 20.12 -12.65
C ASN A 313 -6.03 19.53 -12.09
N ALA A 314 -6.00 18.95 -10.88
CA ALA A 314 -7.17 18.41 -10.20
C ALA A 314 -8.27 19.48 -10.02
N LEU A 315 -7.94 20.69 -9.59
CA LEU A 315 -8.89 21.79 -9.40
C LEU A 315 -9.65 22.14 -10.69
N ARG A 316 -9.08 21.87 -11.87
CA ARG A 316 -9.74 22.08 -13.17
C ARG A 316 -10.64 20.92 -13.60
N GLN A 317 -10.61 19.81 -12.87
CA GLN A 317 -11.40 18.61 -13.17
C GLN A 317 -12.73 18.55 -12.39
N ARG A 318 -13.09 19.61 -11.66
CA ARG A 318 -14.30 19.70 -10.83
C ARG A 318 -14.38 18.56 -9.80
N PRO A 319 -13.39 18.40 -8.91
CA PRO A 319 -13.47 17.44 -7.83
C PRO A 319 -14.49 17.90 -6.79
N ASP A 320 -15.15 16.97 -6.10
CA ASP A 320 -15.82 17.25 -4.83
C ASP A 320 -14.84 17.01 -3.67
N ILE A 321 -14.00 15.97 -3.82
CA ILE A 321 -13.05 15.51 -2.80
C ILE A 321 -11.66 15.36 -3.42
N MET A 322 -10.65 15.87 -2.71
CA MET A 322 -9.25 15.68 -3.08
C MET A 322 -8.51 14.90 -1.98
N LEU A 323 -7.80 13.84 -2.40
CA LEU A 323 -6.90 13.07 -1.54
C LEU A 323 -5.46 13.40 -1.90
N VAL A 324 -4.67 13.83 -0.91
CA VAL A 324 -3.28 14.22 -1.12
C VAL A 324 -2.37 13.25 -0.37
N GLY A 325 -1.53 12.52 -1.10
CA GLY A 325 -0.67 11.48 -0.55
C GLY A 325 0.20 11.98 0.60
N GLU A 326 1.01 13.03 0.37
CA GLU A 326 1.80 13.68 1.43
C GLU A 326 2.11 15.15 1.08
N ILE A 327 1.91 16.03 2.03
CA ILE A 327 2.21 17.46 1.91
C ILE A 327 3.63 17.69 2.45
N ARG A 328 4.53 18.16 1.58
CA ARG A 328 5.95 18.35 1.93
C ARG A 328 6.46 19.75 1.71
N THR A 329 5.88 20.49 0.77
CA THR A 329 6.34 21.81 0.36
C THR A 329 5.30 22.90 0.62
N LYS A 330 5.76 24.15 0.58
CA LYS A 330 4.88 25.32 0.69
C LYS A 330 3.83 25.35 -0.41
N SER A 331 4.23 25.08 -1.67
CA SER A 331 3.33 25.10 -2.81
C SER A 331 2.24 24.03 -2.72
N ASP A 332 2.56 22.84 -2.19
CA ASP A 332 1.56 21.79 -1.97
C ASP A 332 0.51 22.26 -0.96
N ALA A 333 0.97 22.82 0.16
CA ALA A 333 0.07 23.30 1.22
C ALA A 333 -0.77 24.49 0.79
N GLU A 334 -0.19 25.49 0.11
CA GLU A 334 -0.93 26.64 -0.43
C GLU A 334 -2.04 26.17 -1.36
N THR A 335 -1.77 25.23 -2.28
CA THR A 335 -2.77 24.67 -3.19
C THR A 335 -3.84 23.87 -2.47
N LEU A 336 -3.47 23.12 -1.41
CA LEU A 336 -4.42 22.42 -0.56
C LEU A 336 -5.41 23.41 0.06
N PHE A 337 -4.91 24.50 0.66
CA PHE A 337 -5.78 25.51 1.27
C PHE A 337 -6.61 26.27 0.23
N GLU A 338 -6.08 26.52 -0.96
CA GLU A 338 -6.86 27.07 -2.07
C GLU A 338 -8.03 26.16 -2.42
N ALA A 339 -7.80 24.85 -2.52
CA ALA A 339 -8.86 23.86 -2.74
C ALA A 339 -9.95 23.93 -1.66
N ILE A 340 -9.58 23.98 -0.38
CA ILE A 340 -10.55 24.06 0.72
C ILE A 340 -11.34 25.38 0.66
N HIS A 341 -10.66 26.52 0.44
CA HIS A 341 -11.31 27.82 0.38
C HIS A 341 -12.24 27.97 -0.83
N THR A 342 -12.01 27.18 -1.89
CA THR A 342 -12.90 27.13 -3.06
C THR A 342 -14.01 26.08 -2.95
N GLY A 343 -14.17 25.47 -1.77
CA GLY A 343 -15.31 24.60 -1.44
C GLY A 343 -15.10 23.11 -1.66
N HIS A 344 -13.84 22.67 -1.80
CA HIS A 344 -13.52 21.25 -1.92
C HIS A 344 -13.17 20.63 -0.56
N SER A 345 -13.58 19.40 -0.32
CA SER A 345 -13.12 18.65 0.85
C SER A 345 -11.75 18.05 0.57
N VAL A 346 -10.79 18.28 1.45
CA VAL A 346 -9.41 17.79 1.25
C VAL A 346 -8.96 16.94 2.42
N TYR A 347 -8.40 15.78 2.09
CA TYR A 347 -7.79 14.86 3.04
C TYR A 347 -6.35 14.62 2.62
N GLY A 348 -5.40 14.90 3.50
CA GLY A 348 -3.97 14.77 3.16
C GLY A 348 -3.15 14.24 4.31
N THR A 349 -1.94 13.74 4.01
CA THR A 349 -1.02 13.31 5.06
C THR A 349 0.12 14.31 5.25
N VAL A 350 0.61 14.41 6.50
CA VAL A 350 1.75 15.24 6.90
C VAL A 350 2.66 14.44 7.83
N HIS A 351 3.96 14.62 7.71
CA HIS A 351 4.93 13.98 8.60
C HIS A 351 5.11 14.81 9.86
N ALA A 352 4.45 14.43 10.94
CA ALA A 352 4.56 15.05 12.27
C ALA A 352 4.21 14.02 13.35
N ASP A 353 4.80 14.13 14.54
CA ASP A 353 4.71 13.09 15.57
C ASP A 353 3.46 13.19 16.45
N ASP A 354 2.90 14.38 16.61
CA ASP A 354 1.65 14.63 17.34
C ASP A 354 0.82 15.76 16.71
N THR A 355 -0.32 16.07 17.33
CA THR A 355 -1.26 17.08 16.83
C THR A 355 -0.65 18.50 16.88
N GLN A 356 0.14 18.85 17.91
CA GLN A 356 0.80 20.15 18.02
C GLN A 356 1.97 20.27 17.04
N ASP A 357 2.75 19.20 16.92
CA ASP A 357 3.86 19.14 15.96
C ASP A 357 3.35 19.27 14.52
N THR A 358 2.14 18.77 14.23
CA THR A 358 1.47 18.98 12.92
C THR A 358 1.30 20.48 12.63
N ILE A 359 0.84 21.26 13.60
CA ILE A 359 0.69 22.73 13.43
C ILE A 359 2.07 23.39 13.24
N ILE A 360 3.05 23.00 14.05
CA ILE A 360 4.43 23.51 13.95
C ILE A 360 5.00 23.20 12.56
N ARG A 361 4.82 21.98 12.07
CA ARG A 361 5.29 21.56 10.76
C ARG A 361 4.65 22.32 9.63
N MET A 362 3.36 22.62 9.72
CA MET A 362 2.63 23.39 8.72
C MET A 362 3.04 24.85 8.69
N THR A 363 3.34 25.46 9.86
CA THR A 363 3.64 26.89 9.99
C THR A 363 5.11 27.25 9.85
N ASN A 364 6.01 26.27 9.78
CA ASN A 364 7.46 26.49 9.64
C ASN A 364 7.99 25.86 8.34
N PRO A 365 9.18 26.32 7.84
CA PRO A 365 9.82 25.71 6.69
C PRO A 365 10.01 24.18 6.85
N PRO A 366 9.85 23.41 5.78
CA PRO A 366 9.69 23.84 4.38
C PRO A 366 8.25 24.16 3.94
N ILE A 367 7.23 23.92 4.77
CA ILE A 367 5.81 24.15 4.41
C ILE A 367 5.46 25.64 4.56
N ASP A 368 5.71 26.25 5.73
CA ASP A 368 5.67 27.70 5.98
C ASP A 368 4.37 28.39 5.52
N VAL A 369 3.20 27.88 5.91
CA VAL A 369 1.92 28.54 5.64
C VAL A 369 1.48 29.41 6.82
N PRO A 370 0.76 30.51 6.56
CA PRO A 370 0.19 31.32 7.63
C PRO A 370 -0.73 30.52 8.54
N LYS A 371 -0.55 30.66 9.85
CA LYS A 371 -1.34 29.93 10.85
C LYS A 371 -2.85 30.07 10.66
N LEU A 372 -3.31 31.23 10.20
CA LEU A 372 -4.73 31.47 9.92
C LEU A 372 -5.29 30.62 8.79
N MET A 373 -4.45 30.14 7.86
CA MET A 373 -4.92 29.20 6.82
C MET A 373 -5.26 27.85 7.38
N ILE A 374 -4.55 27.42 8.45
CA ILE A 374 -4.76 26.12 9.07
C ILE A 374 -6.17 25.98 9.65
N ASN A 375 -6.82 27.07 9.98
CA ASN A 375 -8.20 27.03 10.47
C ASN A 375 -9.20 26.45 9.45
N ALA A 376 -8.85 26.35 8.18
CA ALA A 376 -9.67 25.67 7.18
C ALA A 376 -9.75 24.14 7.38
N ILE A 377 -8.80 23.56 8.11
CA ILE A 377 -8.81 22.17 8.52
C ILE A 377 -9.71 22.01 9.74
N GLY A 378 -10.65 21.05 9.69
CA GLY A 378 -11.55 20.77 10.81
C GLY A 378 -10.98 19.79 11.83
N GLY A 379 -10.19 18.81 11.38
CA GLY A 379 -9.64 17.78 12.27
C GLY A 379 -8.24 17.30 11.91
N ILE A 380 -7.55 16.74 12.89
CA ILE A 380 -6.24 16.07 12.75
C ILE A 380 -6.35 14.70 13.40
N VAL A 381 -5.87 13.67 12.69
CA VAL A 381 -5.70 12.33 13.23
C VAL A 381 -4.21 11.99 13.22
N THR A 382 -3.62 11.82 14.38
CA THR A 382 -2.19 11.50 14.50
C THR A 382 -2.01 10.01 14.75
N LEU A 383 -1.15 9.37 13.94
CA LEU A 383 -0.84 7.96 14.01
C LEU A 383 0.54 7.73 14.64
N PHE A 384 0.62 6.72 15.48
CA PHE A 384 1.84 6.32 16.18
C PHE A 384 2.17 4.85 15.92
N ARG A 385 3.47 4.57 15.69
CA ARG A 385 4.02 3.23 15.61
C ARG A 385 4.82 2.90 16.86
N HIS A 386 4.36 1.97 17.66
CA HIS A 386 5.12 1.42 18.78
C HIS A 386 6.06 0.32 18.28
N ARG A 387 7.30 0.69 17.93
CA ARG A 387 8.27 -0.22 17.28
C ARG A 387 8.52 -1.51 18.06
N ARG A 388 8.65 -1.44 19.39
CA ARG A 388 8.95 -2.61 20.25
C ARG A 388 7.79 -3.62 20.29
N LEU A 389 6.55 -3.17 20.26
CA LEU A 389 5.36 -4.02 20.30
C LEU A 389 4.85 -4.37 18.89
N GLY A 390 5.38 -3.76 17.84
CA GLY A 390 4.93 -3.97 16.47
C GLY A 390 3.53 -3.43 16.17
N ILE A 391 2.94 -2.61 17.05
CA ILE A 391 1.56 -2.11 16.93
C ILE A 391 1.51 -0.68 16.38
N ARG A 392 0.41 -0.35 15.73
CA ARG A 392 0.08 1.02 15.28
C ARG A 392 -1.22 1.45 15.96
N ARG A 393 -1.29 2.72 16.38
CA ARG A 393 -2.46 3.30 17.06
C ARG A 393 -2.69 4.72 16.59
N VAL A 394 -3.94 5.17 16.58
CA VAL A 394 -4.25 6.60 16.59
C VAL A 394 -3.76 7.15 17.94
N LEU A 395 -2.72 7.96 17.92
CA LEU A 395 -2.17 8.57 19.14
C LEU A 395 -3.12 9.64 19.66
N GLU A 396 -3.53 10.52 18.76
CA GLU A 396 -4.41 11.65 19.07
C GLU A 396 -5.45 11.86 17.96
N PHE A 397 -6.63 12.30 18.37
CA PHE A 397 -7.65 12.88 17.51
C PHE A 397 -7.92 14.29 17.99
N GLY A 398 -7.69 15.29 17.17
CA GLY A 398 -7.81 16.70 17.52
C GLY A 398 -8.67 17.48 16.54
N GLU A 399 -9.16 18.63 17.00
CA GLU A 399 -9.81 19.66 16.16
C GLU A 399 -8.92 20.90 16.08
N ILE A 400 -9.11 21.67 15.00
CA ILE A 400 -8.45 22.97 14.83
C ILE A 400 -9.43 24.07 15.24
N ASN A 401 -9.04 24.97 16.13
CA ASN A 401 -9.84 26.10 16.51
C ASN A 401 -9.73 27.27 15.49
N ARG A 402 -10.53 28.33 15.69
CA ARG A 402 -10.59 29.48 14.78
C ARG A 402 -9.27 30.25 14.67
N ASN A 403 -8.36 30.11 15.64
CA ASN A 403 -7.05 30.76 15.63
C ASN A 403 -5.99 29.92 14.95
N GLY A 404 -6.33 28.73 14.44
CA GLY A 404 -5.38 27.77 13.85
C GLY A 404 -4.59 26.98 14.87
N ASP A 405 -5.01 26.96 16.16
CA ASP A 405 -4.43 26.09 17.19
C ASP A 405 -5.17 24.75 17.21
N ALA A 406 -4.45 23.69 17.54
CA ALA A 406 -5.04 22.37 17.70
C ALA A 406 -5.46 22.11 19.14
N THR A 407 -6.63 21.50 19.31
CA THR A 407 -7.14 20.98 20.58
C THR A 407 -7.26 19.48 20.49
N VAL A 408 -6.56 18.73 21.35
CA VAL A 408 -6.65 17.27 21.38
C VAL A 408 -7.95 16.87 22.09
N LEU A 409 -8.79 16.12 21.39
CA LEU A 409 -10.08 15.63 21.88
C LEU A 409 -9.94 14.25 22.53
N TYR A 410 -9.19 13.36 21.88
CA TYR A 410 -8.94 12.00 22.35
C TYR A 410 -7.45 11.68 22.22
N ARG A 411 -6.96 10.90 23.20
CA ARG A 411 -5.57 10.42 23.24
C ARG A 411 -5.53 8.93 23.60
N TRP A 412 -4.65 8.20 22.94
CA TRP A 412 -4.36 6.81 23.25
C TRP A 412 -3.57 6.69 24.56
N ASN A 413 -4.05 5.80 25.44
CA ASN A 413 -3.35 5.42 26.66
C ASN A 413 -2.58 4.12 26.42
N SER A 414 -1.26 4.19 26.31
CA SER A 414 -0.39 3.05 26.03
C SER A 414 -0.36 1.98 27.12
N ARG A 415 -0.73 2.31 28.36
CA ARG A 415 -0.80 1.35 29.48
C ARG A 415 -1.99 0.43 29.40
N GLN A 416 -3.13 0.98 29.00
CA GLN A 416 -4.43 0.29 29.00
C GLN A 416 -4.84 -0.14 27.59
N ASP A 417 -4.09 0.31 26.56
CA ASP A 417 -4.45 0.18 25.15
C ASP A 417 -5.87 0.67 24.83
N THR A 418 -6.23 1.84 25.40
CA THR A 418 -7.56 2.45 25.28
C THR A 418 -7.46 3.90 24.81
N PHE A 419 -8.55 4.43 24.23
CA PHE A 419 -8.64 5.83 23.81
C PHE A 419 -9.42 6.60 24.86
N MET A 420 -8.81 7.64 25.44
CA MET A 420 -9.40 8.49 26.48
C MET A 420 -9.80 9.82 25.89
N GLN A 421 -11.00 10.26 26.21
CA GLN A 421 -11.42 11.64 25.96
C GLN A 421 -10.70 12.57 26.92
N ILE A 422 -10.04 13.60 26.39
CA ILE A 422 -9.29 14.61 27.17
C ILE A 422 -9.73 16.03 26.86
N GLY A 423 -10.50 16.23 25.81
CA GLY A 423 -11.08 17.51 25.39
C GLY A 423 -12.54 17.37 24.98
N GLU A 424 -13.24 18.50 24.95
CA GLU A 424 -14.60 18.56 24.42
C GLU A 424 -14.58 19.00 22.97
N MET A 425 -15.39 18.33 22.15
CA MET A 425 -15.58 18.69 20.74
C MET A 425 -16.45 19.95 20.66
N ALA A 426 -15.86 21.02 20.16
CA ALA A 426 -16.52 22.33 20.00
C ALA A 426 -16.67 22.68 18.52
N ARG A 427 -15.61 23.11 17.87
CA ARG A 427 -15.67 23.59 16.48
C ARG A 427 -16.01 22.47 15.49
N LEU A 428 -15.46 21.30 15.67
CA LEU A 428 -15.77 20.16 14.83
C LEU A 428 -17.26 19.83 14.91
N ALA A 429 -17.84 19.84 16.14
CA ALA A 429 -19.27 19.65 16.34
C ALA A 429 -20.08 20.75 15.67
N ASP A 430 -19.70 22.04 15.85
CA ASP A 430 -20.39 23.16 15.22
C ASP A 430 -20.41 23.03 13.69
N THR A 431 -19.28 22.61 13.11
CA THR A 431 -19.16 22.41 11.66
C THR A 431 -20.06 21.26 11.19
N ILE A 432 -20.02 20.11 11.85
CA ILE A 432 -20.86 18.94 11.51
C ILE A 432 -22.35 19.29 11.67
N MET A 433 -22.73 19.97 12.76
CA MET A 433 -24.11 20.40 13.00
C MET A 433 -24.58 21.38 11.91
N LEU A 434 -23.71 22.30 11.49
CA LEU A 434 -24.05 23.26 10.43
C LEU A 434 -24.32 22.57 9.08
N TYR A 435 -23.39 21.68 8.65
CA TYR A 435 -23.52 21.01 7.35
C TYR A 435 -24.58 19.93 7.33
N GLY A 436 -24.75 19.19 8.44
CA GLY A 436 -25.73 18.10 8.55
C GLY A 436 -27.13 18.58 8.98
N GLY A 437 -27.27 19.82 9.45
CA GLY A 437 -28.52 20.31 10.03
C GLY A 437 -28.88 19.66 11.36
N TYR A 438 -27.89 19.17 12.12
CA TYR A 438 -28.10 18.40 13.35
C TYR A 438 -28.16 19.31 14.59
N THR A 439 -28.98 18.91 15.55
CA THR A 439 -28.84 19.31 16.94
C THR A 439 -27.68 18.53 17.60
N ARG A 440 -27.24 18.95 18.79
CA ARG A 440 -26.18 18.27 19.53
C ARG A 440 -26.52 16.80 19.84
N ASN A 441 -27.77 16.51 20.15
CA ASN A 441 -28.23 15.14 20.43
C ASN A 441 -28.25 14.29 19.15
N GLU A 442 -28.78 14.81 18.05
CA GLU A 442 -28.79 14.12 16.77
C GLU A 442 -27.36 13.84 16.25
N LEU A 443 -26.41 14.75 16.50
CA LEU A 443 -25.00 14.49 16.21
C LEU A 443 -24.46 13.29 16.97
N LEU A 444 -24.76 13.16 18.26
CA LEU A 444 -24.36 12.02 19.07
C LEU A 444 -25.04 10.72 18.61
N ASP A 445 -26.33 10.80 18.27
CA ASP A 445 -27.08 9.66 17.72
C ASP A 445 -26.49 9.19 16.39
N GLU A 446 -26.11 10.10 15.49
CA GLU A 446 -25.44 9.80 14.22
C GLU A 446 -24.07 9.09 14.42
N ILE A 447 -23.30 9.49 15.45
CA ILE A 447 -22.05 8.82 15.79
C ILE A 447 -22.32 7.39 16.27
N GLU A 448 -23.29 7.21 17.18
CA GLU A 448 -23.63 5.89 17.72
C GLU A 448 -24.21 4.95 16.66
N GLU A 449 -24.98 5.44 15.70
CA GLU A 449 -25.47 4.64 14.58
C GLU A 449 -24.32 4.13 13.71
N LYS A 450 -23.40 5.02 13.30
CA LYS A 450 -22.23 4.66 12.49
C LYS A 450 -21.31 3.70 13.23
N LYS A 451 -21.12 3.92 14.54
CA LYS A 451 -20.36 3.03 15.41
C LYS A 451 -20.96 1.62 15.42
N LYS A 452 -22.29 1.48 15.55
CA LYS A 452 -22.96 0.17 15.49
C LYS A 452 -22.74 -0.55 14.17
N ILE A 453 -22.79 0.18 13.04
CA ILE A 453 -22.53 -0.40 11.72
C ILE A 453 -21.09 -0.90 11.63
N LEU A 454 -20.12 -0.10 12.10
CA LEU A 454 -18.71 -0.49 12.10
C LEU A 454 -18.44 -1.70 13.00
N GLU A 455 -19.04 -1.75 14.19
CA GLU A 455 -18.94 -2.88 15.11
C GLU A 455 -19.57 -4.16 14.51
N TRP A 456 -20.68 -4.02 13.78
CA TRP A 456 -21.30 -5.12 13.06
C TRP A 456 -20.40 -5.62 11.91
N LEU A 457 -19.76 -4.73 11.16
CA LEU A 457 -18.77 -5.10 10.12
C LEU A 457 -17.58 -5.85 10.73
N VAL A 458 -17.06 -5.38 11.86
CA VAL A 458 -15.97 -6.06 12.60
C VAL A 458 -16.40 -7.44 13.06
N LYS A 459 -17.59 -7.57 13.68
CA LYS A 459 -18.15 -8.84 14.15
C LYS A 459 -18.27 -9.86 13.02
N ASN A 460 -18.71 -9.42 11.85
CA ASN A 460 -18.87 -10.26 10.66
C ASN A 460 -17.58 -10.43 9.85
N LYS A 461 -16.43 -9.85 10.29
CA LYS A 461 -15.12 -9.90 9.62
C LYS A 461 -15.17 -9.39 8.17
N VAL A 462 -15.97 -8.36 7.91
CA VAL A 462 -16.06 -7.72 6.61
C VAL A 462 -14.91 -6.73 6.51
N PHE A 463 -13.77 -7.17 5.98
CA PHE A 463 -12.52 -6.41 5.90
C PHE A 463 -12.09 -6.09 4.46
N ASP A 464 -12.78 -6.64 3.48
CA ASP A 464 -12.56 -6.34 2.08
C ASP A 464 -13.02 -4.91 1.72
N VAL A 465 -12.31 -4.24 0.81
CA VAL A 465 -12.55 -2.84 0.45
C VAL A 465 -13.91 -2.67 -0.21
N ASP A 466 -14.21 -3.52 -1.21
CA ASP A 466 -15.47 -3.40 -1.95
C ASP A 466 -16.66 -3.84 -1.08
N ALA A 467 -16.51 -4.94 -0.33
CA ALA A 467 -17.54 -5.41 0.59
C ALA A 467 -17.90 -4.36 1.64
N THR A 468 -16.90 -3.74 2.29
CA THR A 468 -17.10 -2.63 3.23
C THR A 468 -17.72 -1.43 2.52
N GLY A 469 -17.18 -1.08 1.35
CA GLY A 469 -17.66 0.04 0.54
C GLY A 469 -19.13 -0.10 0.14
N TYR A 470 -19.58 -1.30 -0.25
CA TYR A 470 -20.99 -1.53 -0.58
C TYR A 470 -21.93 -1.31 0.62
N VAL A 471 -21.55 -1.71 1.83
CA VAL A 471 -22.33 -1.44 3.04
C VAL A 471 -22.46 0.06 3.27
N ILE A 472 -21.35 0.80 3.17
CA ILE A 472 -21.32 2.26 3.33
C ILE A 472 -22.13 2.96 2.24
N ALA A 473 -22.01 2.55 0.98
CA ALA A 473 -22.79 3.10 -0.13
C ALA A 473 -24.30 2.88 0.05
N ASN A 474 -24.69 1.68 0.50
CA ASN A 474 -26.10 1.41 0.79
C ASN A 474 -26.61 2.25 1.98
N TYR A 475 -25.78 2.53 3.00
CA TYR A 475 -26.14 3.45 4.07
C TYR A 475 -26.46 4.86 3.52
N TYR A 476 -25.68 5.36 2.59
CA TYR A 476 -25.97 6.67 1.94
C TYR A 476 -27.24 6.64 1.07
N LYS A 477 -27.58 5.49 0.49
CA LYS A 477 -28.78 5.31 -0.35
C LYS A 477 -30.05 5.11 0.47
N ASP A 478 -29.98 4.22 1.47
CA ASP A 478 -31.11 3.88 2.35
C ASP A 478 -30.58 3.50 3.75
N LYS A 479 -30.40 4.54 4.58
CA LYS A 479 -29.94 4.41 5.96
C LYS A 479 -30.77 3.42 6.78
N ASN A 480 -32.10 3.47 6.62
CA ASN A 480 -33.00 2.68 7.46
C ASN A 480 -32.89 1.18 7.18
N SER A 481 -32.76 0.79 5.91
CA SER A 481 -32.55 -0.61 5.52
C SER A 481 -31.27 -1.18 6.13
N VAL A 482 -30.15 -0.44 6.08
CA VAL A 482 -28.89 -0.89 6.67
C VAL A 482 -29.00 -1.01 8.19
N LEU A 483 -29.59 -0.01 8.85
CA LEU A 483 -29.78 -0.03 10.31
C LEU A 483 -30.70 -1.15 10.76
N GLU A 484 -31.71 -1.53 9.99
CA GLU A 484 -32.59 -2.66 10.30
C GLU A 484 -31.79 -3.98 10.30
N ILE A 485 -30.92 -4.21 9.32
CA ILE A 485 -30.03 -5.38 9.23
C ILE A 485 -29.10 -5.42 10.43
N VAL A 486 -28.45 -4.30 10.72
CA VAL A 486 -27.47 -4.17 11.82
C VAL A 486 -28.14 -4.36 13.19
N ASN A 487 -29.29 -3.72 13.45
CA ASN A 487 -30.01 -3.81 14.71
C ASN A 487 -30.60 -5.22 14.95
N LYS A 488 -30.95 -5.94 13.89
CA LYS A 488 -31.38 -7.36 13.99
C LYS A 488 -30.19 -8.32 14.06
N ASP A 489 -28.99 -7.81 14.00
CA ASP A 489 -27.71 -8.58 14.00
C ASP A 489 -27.70 -9.69 12.95
N VAL A 490 -28.24 -9.42 11.76
CA VAL A 490 -28.27 -10.38 10.65
C VAL A 490 -26.84 -10.63 10.17
N PRO A 491 -26.38 -11.88 10.02
CA PRO A 491 -25.04 -12.17 9.50
C PRO A 491 -24.82 -11.57 8.11
N TYR A 492 -23.61 -11.05 7.85
CA TYR A 492 -23.27 -10.48 6.55
C TYR A 492 -23.33 -11.53 5.44
N SER A 493 -23.95 -11.15 4.32
CA SER A 493 -23.84 -11.85 3.04
C SER A 493 -23.56 -10.83 1.94
N SER A 494 -22.64 -11.17 1.04
CA SER A 494 -22.28 -10.28 -0.08
C SER A 494 -23.46 -9.97 -1.01
N GLU A 495 -24.50 -10.81 -1.02
CA GLU A 495 -25.71 -10.60 -1.85
C GLU A 495 -26.63 -9.50 -1.29
N MET A 496 -26.57 -9.21 0.04
CA MET A 496 -27.42 -8.21 0.66
C MET A 496 -27.13 -6.79 0.19
N PHE A 497 -25.87 -6.52 -0.20
CA PHE A 497 -25.36 -5.19 -0.53
C PHE A 497 -24.81 -5.11 -1.96
N LYS A 498 -24.89 -6.18 -2.75
CA LYS A 498 -24.52 -6.16 -4.17
C LYS A 498 -25.47 -5.25 -4.95
N LYS A 499 -24.90 -4.59 -5.97
CA LYS A 499 -25.54 -3.65 -6.90
C LYS A 499 -27.02 -3.92 -7.10
N VAL A 500 -27.82 -2.91 -6.84
CA VAL A 500 -29.10 -2.68 -7.48
C VAL A 500 -28.85 -1.87 -8.75
#